data_a7e36bf45e37b9d23c36ee51cb45566f
#
_entry.id   a7e36bf45e37b9d23c36ee51cb45566f
#
_cell.length_a   1.000
_cell.length_b   1.000
_cell.length_c   1.000
_cell.angle_alpha   90.00
_cell.angle_beta   90.00
_cell.angle_gamma   90.00
#
_symmetry.space_group_name_H-M   'P 1'
#
loop_
_entity.id
_entity.type
_entity.pdbx_description
1 polymer ?
#
loop_
_entity_poly.entity_id
_entity_poly.type
_entity_poly.pdbx_seq_one_letter_code
_entity_poly.pdbx_strand_id
1 'polypeptide(L)' 'MKVLIVSKTHMNTGVCVGGITFDGRFVRLLDNNGHNQSDDCPFKINEAYDIT' A
#
# COMPACT_ATOMS: atom_id res chain seq x y z
N MET A 1 4.21 -4.42 11.65
CA MET A 1 3.34 -5.31 10.87
C MET A 1 3.90 -5.44 9.46
N LYS A 2 4.05 -6.66 8.99
CA LYS A 2 4.62 -6.89 7.66
C LYS A 2 3.51 -7.09 6.64
N VAL A 3 3.63 -6.40 5.50
CA VAL A 3 2.58 -6.39 4.48
C VAL A 3 3.21 -6.68 3.12
N LEU A 4 2.63 -7.61 2.38
CA LEU A 4 3.00 -7.89 1.00
C LEU A 4 2.11 -7.05 0.09
N ILE A 5 2.72 -6.24 -0.77
CA ILE A 5 1.98 -5.38 -1.69
C ILE A 5 1.46 -6.22 -2.85
N VAL A 6 0.15 -6.21 -3.05
CA VAL A 6 -0.48 -7.02 -4.10
C VAL A 6 -1.16 -6.18 -5.17
N SER A 7 -1.38 -4.89 -4.93
CA SER A 7 -1.99 -4.02 -5.94
C SER A 7 -1.47 -2.60 -5.81
N LYS A 8 -1.36 -1.92 -6.95
CA LYS A 8 -0.94 -0.53 -7.00
C LYS A 8 -1.58 0.09 -8.24
N THR A 9 -2.62 0.89 -8.04
CA THR A 9 -3.44 1.43 -9.12
C THR A 9 -3.40 2.95 -9.11
N HIS A 10 -3.14 3.55 -10.26
CA HIS A 10 -3.14 5.01 -10.39
C HIS A 10 -4.56 5.55 -10.31
N MET A 11 -4.74 6.61 -9.53
CA MET A 11 -6.00 7.30 -9.35
C MET A 11 -5.79 8.79 -9.63
N ASN A 12 -6.90 9.54 -9.75
CA ASN A 12 -6.80 10.99 -9.96
C ASN A 12 -6.16 11.72 -8.79
N THR A 13 -6.22 11.14 -7.60
CA THR A 13 -5.71 11.76 -6.38
C THR A 13 -4.47 11.04 -5.85
N GLY A 14 -3.77 10.28 -6.71
CA GLY A 14 -2.58 9.57 -6.30
C GLY A 14 -2.64 8.10 -6.66
N VAL A 15 -2.04 7.26 -5.84
CA VAL A 15 -1.94 5.82 -6.10
C VAL A 15 -2.63 5.05 -4.98
N CYS A 16 -3.52 4.14 -5.38
CA CYS A 16 -4.18 3.23 -4.43
C CYS A 16 -3.29 2.00 -4.27
N VAL A 17 -2.77 1.80 -3.06
CA VAL A 17 -1.87 0.68 -2.77
C VAL A 17 -2.58 -0.28 -1.81
N GLY A 18 -2.67 -1.54 -2.21
CA GLY A 18 -3.27 -2.58 -1.37
C GLY A 18 -2.27 -3.66 -1.05
N GLY A 19 -2.39 -4.26 0.12
CA GLY A 19 -1.51 -5.32 0.53
C GLY A 19 -2.22 -6.35 1.39
N ILE A 20 -1.51 -7.45 1.64
CA ILE A 20 -2.01 -8.53 2.49
C ILE A 20 -1.01 -8.73 3.63
N THR A 21 -1.52 -8.73 4.86
CA THR A 21 -0.70 -9.05 6.02
C THR A 21 -0.46 -10.55 6.11
N PHE A 22 0.52 -10.95 6.90
CA PHE A 22 0.87 -12.37 7.01
C PHE A 22 -0.21 -13.19 7.73
N ASP A 23 -1.12 -12.53 8.45
CA ASP A 23 -2.27 -13.21 9.05
C ASP A 23 -3.48 -13.30 8.11
N GLY A 24 -3.32 -12.89 6.85
CA GLY A 24 -4.35 -13.07 5.83
C GLY A 24 -5.31 -11.92 5.68
N ARG A 25 -5.00 -10.75 6.24
CA ARG A 25 -5.88 -9.59 6.13
C ARG A 25 -5.50 -8.71 4.96
N PHE A 26 -6.50 -8.27 4.21
CA PHE A 26 -6.29 -7.27 3.16
C PHE A 26 -6.33 -5.88 3.78
N VAL A 27 -5.32 -5.06 3.48
CA VAL A 27 -5.22 -3.70 4.01
C VAL A 27 -4.95 -2.72 2.87
N ARG A 28 -5.43 -1.49 3.05
CA ARG A 28 -5.15 -0.39 2.13
C ARG A 28 -4.14 0.53 2.79
N LEU A 29 -3.08 0.87 2.06
CA LEU A 29 -2.03 1.73 2.58
C LEU A 29 -2.32 3.18 2.18
N LEU A 30 -2.55 4.02 3.18
CA LEU A 30 -2.83 5.44 3.00
C LEU A 30 -1.65 6.26 3.52
N ASP A 31 -1.58 7.53 3.12
CA ASP A 31 -0.55 8.41 3.64
C ASP A 31 -0.92 8.88 5.06
N ASN A 32 -0.10 9.76 5.63
CA ASN A 32 -0.28 10.23 7.01
C ASN A 32 -1.59 10.99 7.21
N ASN A 33 -2.19 11.50 6.15
CA ASN A 33 -3.43 12.27 6.20
C ASN A 33 -4.65 11.45 5.82
N GLY A 34 -4.48 10.13 5.60
CA GLY A 34 -5.58 9.26 5.20
C GLY A 34 -5.93 9.34 3.73
N HIS A 35 -5.07 9.90 2.91
CA HIS A 35 -5.26 10.00 1.47
C HIS A 35 -4.49 8.89 0.75
N ASN A 36 -4.76 8.72 -0.55
CA ASN A 36 -4.00 7.79 -1.36
C ASN A 36 -2.53 8.17 -1.38
N GLN A 37 -1.65 7.18 -1.59
CA GLN A 37 -0.23 7.42 -1.67
C GLN A 37 0.10 8.30 -2.88
N SER A 38 1.22 9.02 -2.80
CA SER A 38 1.68 9.81 -3.94
C SER A 38 2.23 8.89 -5.05
N ASP A 39 2.34 9.43 -6.27
CA ASP A 39 2.80 8.65 -7.42
C ASP A 39 4.21 8.12 -7.23
N ASP A 40 5.02 8.79 -6.43
CA ASP A 40 6.41 8.39 -6.19
C ASP A 40 6.58 7.60 -4.89
N CYS A 41 5.51 7.00 -4.38
CA CYS A 41 5.59 6.21 -3.17
C CYS A 41 6.54 5.01 -3.38
N PRO A 42 7.19 4.53 -2.30
CA PRO A 42 8.19 3.46 -2.43
C PRO A 42 7.60 2.06 -2.62
N PHE A 43 6.30 1.90 -2.48
CA PHE A 43 5.68 0.56 -2.50
C PHE A 43 5.66 0.00 -3.90
N LYS A 44 6.08 -1.26 -4.04
CA LYS A 44 6.08 -1.98 -5.32
C LYS A 44 5.33 -3.29 -5.17
N ILE A 45 4.62 -3.68 -6.23
CA ILE A 45 3.89 -4.95 -6.24
C ILE A 45 4.87 -6.11 -6.05
N ASN A 46 4.46 -7.10 -5.27
CA ASN A 46 5.23 -8.31 -4.94
C ASN A 46 6.39 -8.05 -3.97
N GLU A 47 6.47 -6.87 -3.40
CA GLU A 47 7.47 -6.55 -2.38
C GLU A 47 6.79 -6.51 -1.01
N ALA A 48 7.50 -6.95 0.02
CA ALA A 48 7.00 -6.91 1.39
C ALA A 48 7.64 -5.75 2.15
N TYR A 49 6.84 -5.09 2.96
CA TYR A 49 7.29 -3.93 3.74
C TYR A 49 6.87 -4.08 5.19
N ASP A 50 7.71 -3.59 6.09
CA ASP A 50 7.40 -3.56 7.52
C ASP A 50 6.77 -2.20 7.83
N ILE A 51 5.50 -2.22 8.16
CA ILE A 51 4.71 -1.02 8.39
C ILE A 51 4.26 -0.99 9.85
N THR A 52 4.49 0.11 10.52
CA THR A 52 4.09 0.29 11.92
C THR A 52 2.74 0.98 12.06
#